data_8fa44619296cb6b831174ed35fc5bd28
#
_entry.id   8fa44619296cb6b831174ed35fc5bd28
#
_cell.length_a   1.000
_cell.length_b   1.000
_cell.length_c   1.000
_cell.angle_alpha   90.00
_cell.angle_beta   90.00
_cell.angle_gamma   90.00
#
_symmetry.space_group_name_H-M   'P 1'
#
loop_
_entity.id
_entity.type
_entity.pdbx_description
1 polymer ?
#
loop_
_entity_poly.entity_id
_entity_poly.type
_entity_poly.pdbx_seq_one_letter_code
_entity_poly.pdbx_strand_id
1 'polypeptide(L)'
;MMLMACGSSTDNGGSDTPVTPVDPPIGKELATVLTTSANKTYDLTSSQANVTKGSTMAATVLQLDATKTYQTMDGFGFALTYSTCYNLLKMSAADRAAFLKKTYGTTDGYGVSYARVSLGCNDFSSTEYSLCDEKGPDGDLLRHFALQGDETNYVIPIIKEILAINPNLKIIASPWTCPKWMKVDDITTKKAHDAWTDGHLNPDYYATYADYFVRFVKAMQAEGINVYAVTPQNEPLNHGNCASLYMPWEEEAPFVKALAAAFRKSGLKTKIYVFDHNYDYDKVADQQDYPIKVYDALGDSYEGSELVVGAAYHDYGGSNTELDDIYKKAPDKELIFSESSIGQWNDGNNLSTRLIADMKNIMLGTVNRHCKAVLVWNLMLDDKRGPNLDGGCQTCYGAVDISNNYTTISRNSHYYIIAEASAAVATGAKRIGTSRNPKLAGVSHAEFINPDGTYAVVLLNEGEQDQTLTVSDGQQYFKLTIPASSVVSCKWKKQ
;
A
#
# COMPACT_ATOMS: atom_id res chain seq x y z
N MET A 1 -64.56 -47.29 -25.85
CA MET A 1 -64.07 -47.72 -27.16
C MET A 1 -62.61 -47.97 -27.00
N MET A 2 -62.23 -49.16 -26.63
CA MET A 2 -61.48 -50.12 -27.46
C MET A 2 -60.20 -49.56 -28.05
N LEU A 3 -59.02 -50.11 -27.91
CA LEU A 3 -58.58 -51.52 -27.87
C LEU A 3 -57.17 -51.66 -27.26
N MET A 4 -56.96 -52.80 -26.65
CA MET A 4 -55.75 -53.48 -26.29
C MET A 4 -54.76 -53.69 -27.45
N ALA A 5 -53.45 -53.81 -27.09
CA ALA A 5 -52.64 -54.91 -27.61
C ALA A 5 -51.45 -55.17 -26.66
N CYS A 6 -51.36 -56.43 -26.27
CA CYS A 6 -50.26 -57.10 -25.55
C CYS A 6 -49.06 -57.35 -26.49
N GLY A 7 -47.83 -57.44 -25.91
CA GLY A 7 -46.67 -58.00 -26.57
C GLY A 7 -45.57 -58.27 -25.56
N SER A 8 -45.44 -59.44 -25.21
CA SER A 8 -44.64 -60.43 -24.53
C SER A 8 -43.16 -60.04 -24.15
N SER A 9 -42.82 -60.52 -22.96
CA SER A 9 -41.51 -60.70 -22.29
C SER A 9 -40.48 -61.49 -23.09
N THR A 10 -39.20 -61.08 -22.94
CA THR A 10 -38.08 -62.03 -22.88
C THR A 10 -37.10 -61.57 -21.79
N ASP A 11 -37.00 -62.44 -20.81
CA ASP A 11 -35.93 -62.46 -19.78
C ASP A 11 -34.59 -62.64 -20.46
N ASN A 12 -33.59 -61.84 -20.04
CA ASN A 12 -32.19 -62.21 -20.14
C ASN A 12 -31.48 -61.74 -18.87
N GLY A 13 -31.07 -62.72 -18.07
CA GLY A 13 -30.25 -62.58 -16.89
C GLY A 13 -28.90 -61.96 -17.22
N GLY A 14 -28.64 -60.80 -16.62
CA GLY A 14 -27.30 -60.20 -16.58
C GLY A 14 -26.85 -60.17 -15.13
N SER A 15 -25.72 -60.77 -14.85
CA SER A 15 -25.06 -60.87 -13.57
C SER A 15 -24.81 -59.48 -12.96
N ASP A 16 -25.35 -59.22 -11.79
CA ASP A 16 -25.00 -58.10 -10.91
C ASP A 16 -23.58 -58.31 -10.40
N THR A 17 -22.59 -57.72 -11.05
CA THR A 17 -21.28 -57.42 -10.43
C THR A 17 -21.43 -56.17 -9.61
N PRO A 18 -21.05 -56.15 -8.32
CA PRO A 18 -21.05 -54.95 -7.49
C PRO A 18 -20.15 -53.88 -8.11
N VAL A 19 -20.74 -52.78 -8.51
CA VAL A 19 -19.98 -51.58 -8.92
C VAL A 19 -19.29 -51.04 -7.63
N THR A 20 -17.99 -51.29 -7.50
CA THR A 20 -17.17 -50.60 -6.52
C THR A 20 -17.35 -49.09 -6.70
N PRO A 21 -17.60 -48.34 -5.63
CA PRO A 21 -17.64 -46.90 -5.71
C PRO A 21 -16.28 -46.40 -6.23
N VAL A 22 -16.28 -45.79 -7.42
CA VAL A 22 -15.09 -45.08 -7.93
C VAL A 22 -14.97 -43.85 -7.02
N ASP A 23 -13.90 -43.84 -6.23
CA ASP A 23 -13.53 -42.62 -5.49
C ASP A 23 -13.57 -41.43 -6.44
N PRO A 24 -14.16 -40.29 -6.03
CA PRO A 24 -14.15 -39.09 -6.88
C PRO A 24 -12.67 -38.79 -7.21
N PRO A 25 -12.38 -38.39 -8.45
CA PRO A 25 -11.01 -38.11 -8.86
C PRO A 25 -10.40 -37.13 -7.86
N ILE A 26 -9.28 -37.53 -7.25
CA ILE A 26 -8.50 -36.69 -6.32
C ILE A 26 -8.30 -35.35 -7.02
N GLY A 27 -8.90 -34.27 -6.47
CA GLY A 27 -8.90 -32.96 -7.08
C GLY A 27 -7.47 -32.54 -7.42
N LYS A 28 -7.22 -32.16 -8.67
CA LYS A 28 -5.93 -31.60 -9.07
C LYS A 28 -5.68 -30.35 -8.23
N GLU A 29 -4.53 -30.30 -7.57
CA GLU A 29 -4.11 -29.09 -6.91
C GLU A 29 -3.81 -28.03 -7.97
N LEU A 30 -4.31 -26.82 -7.71
CA LEU A 30 -4.23 -25.71 -8.65
C LEU A 30 -3.52 -24.52 -8.00
N ALA A 31 -2.62 -23.89 -8.74
CA ALA A 31 -2.13 -22.56 -8.44
C ALA A 31 -3.11 -21.54 -9.06
N THR A 32 -3.54 -20.56 -8.28
CA THR A 32 -4.27 -19.39 -8.80
C THR A 32 -3.24 -18.46 -9.44
N VAL A 33 -3.56 -17.97 -10.62
CA VAL A 33 -2.70 -17.05 -11.40
C VAL A 33 -3.52 -15.81 -11.76
N LEU A 34 -2.99 -14.64 -11.50
CA LEU A 34 -3.51 -13.36 -11.95
C LEU A 34 -2.53 -12.76 -12.95
N THR A 35 -3.00 -12.17 -14.03
CA THR A 35 -2.15 -11.63 -15.09
C THR A 35 -2.65 -10.27 -15.56
N THR A 36 -1.72 -9.33 -15.69
CA THR A 36 -1.93 -8.02 -16.30
C THR A 36 -0.86 -7.76 -17.35
N SER A 37 -1.25 -7.40 -18.58
CA SER A 37 -0.31 -7.02 -19.64
C SER A 37 -0.43 -5.53 -19.99
N ALA A 38 0.69 -4.95 -20.41
CA ALA A 38 0.77 -3.53 -20.76
C ALA A 38 -0.19 -3.13 -21.90
N ASN A 39 -0.50 -4.06 -22.81
CA ASN A 39 -1.45 -3.89 -23.91
C ASN A 39 -2.90 -4.22 -23.54
N LYS A 40 -3.20 -4.53 -22.26
CA LYS A 40 -4.51 -4.92 -21.75
C LYS A 40 -5.12 -6.19 -22.39
N THR A 41 -4.33 -7.02 -23.06
CA THR A 41 -4.79 -8.35 -23.48
C THR A 41 -5.18 -9.18 -22.25
N TYR A 42 -4.46 -9.00 -21.16
CA TYR A 42 -4.80 -9.49 -19.82
C TYR A 42 -5.04 -8.27 -18.93
N ASP A 43 -6.21 -8.18 -18.32
CA ASP A 43 -6.65 -7.10 -17.43
C ASP A 43 -7.08 -7.69 -16.09
N LEU A 44 -6.10 -7.91 -15.19
CA LEU A 44 -6.29 -8.65 -13.93
C LEU A 44 -7.04 -9.97 -14.21
N THR A 45 -6.60 -10.67 -15.24
CA THR A 45 -7.22 -11.89 -15.73
C THR A 45 -6.83 -13.07 -14.85
N SER A 46 -7.83 -13.69 -14.22
CA SER A 46 -7.62 -14.87 -13.38
C SER A 46 -7.56 -16.15 -14.23
N SER A 47 -6.59 -17.01 -13.93
CA SER A 47 -6.46 -18.34 -14.50
C SER A 47 -5.90 -19.32 -13.46
N GLN A 48 -5.68 -20.57 -13.87
CA GLN A 48 -5.15 -21.63 -12.99
C GLN A 48 -4.06 -22.41 -13.68
N ALA A 49 -3.04 -22.83 -12.92
CA ALA A 49 -2.01 -23.74 -13.37
C ALA A 49 -2.09 -25.06 -12.56
N ASN A 50 -1.94 -26.20 -13.25
CA ASN A 50 -1.92 -27.52 -12.61
C ASN A 50 -0.63 -27.71 -11.83
N VAL A 51 -0.74 -27.92 -10.52
CA VAL A 51 0.40 -28.22 -9.65
C VAL A 51 0.70 -29.71 -9.69
N THR A 52 1.97 -30.06 -9.95
CA THR A 52 2.47 -31.42 -9.98
C THR A 52 3.32 -31.70 -8.74
N LYS A 53 3.08 -32.84 -8.06
CA LYS A 53 3.87 -33.29 -6.92
C LYS A 53 5.24 -33.78 -7.34
N GLY A 54 6.24 -33.55 -6.50
CA GLY A 54 7.61 -34.00 -6.68
C GLY A 54 8.57 -32.87 -7.05
N SER A 55 9.82 -33.23 -7.23
CA SER A 55 10.87 -32.30 -7.69
C SER A 55 10.88 -32.20 -9.21
N THR A 56 11.45 -31.13 -9.72
CA THR A 56 11.58 -30.89 -11.16
C THR A 56 13.05 -30.84 -11.59
N MET A 57 13.33 -31.40 -12.78
CA MET A 57 14.63 -31.31 -13.46
C MET A 57 14.63 -30.26 -14.60
N ALA A 58 13.55 -29.44 -14.70
CA ALA A 58 13.49 -28.41 -15.71
C ALA A 58 14.72 -27.49 -15.67
N ALA A 59 15.20 -27.05 -16.83
CA ALA A 59 16.38 -26.19 -16.94
C ALA A 59 16.09 -24.78 -16.40
N THR A 60 14.89 -24.27 -16.69
CA THR A 60 14.44 -22.94 -16.28
C THR A 60 13.50 -23.04 -15.10
N VAL A 61 14.04 -22.91 -13.87
CA VAL A 61 13.28 -23.07 -12.62
C VAL A 61 13.48 -21.88 -11.70
N LEU A 62 12.38 -21.33 -11.22
CA LEU A 62 12.33 -20.50 -10.03
C LEU A 62 11.98 -21.41 -8.85
N GLN A 63 12.96 -21.77 -8.04
CA GLN A 63 12.75 -22.62 -6.88
C GLN A 63 12.84 -21.82 -5.60
N LEU A 64 11.74 -21.74 -4.87
CA LEU A 64 11.61 -21.04 -3.62
C LEU A 64 12.46 -21.72 -2.53
N ASP A 65 12.93 -20.92 -1.57
CA ASP A 65 13.69 -21.36 -0.41
C ASP A 65 13.14 -20.69 0.86
N ALA A 66 12.20 -21.37 1.51
CA ALA A 66 11.57 -20.88 2.73
C ALA A 66 12.52 -20.80 3.94
N THR A 67 13.75 -21.32 3.83
CA THR A 67 14.77 -21.19 4.89
C THR A 67 15.45 -19.82 4.87
N LYS A 68 15.40 -19.11 3.73
CA LYS A 68 15.90 -17.75 3.56
C LYS A 68 14.76 -16.79 3.74
N THR A 69 14.66 -16.19 4.90
CA THR A 69 13.57 -15.27 5.24
C THR A 69 14.08 -13.83 5.35
N TYR A 70 13.20 -12.89 4.96
CA TYR A 70 13.43 -11.46 5.02
C TYR A 70 12.29 -10.78 5.80
N GLN A 71 11.89 -9.57 5.41
CA GLN A 71 10.85 -8.82 6.11
C GLN A 71 9.48 -9.53 6.06
N THR A 72 8.66 -9.21 7.07
CA THR A 72 7.23 -9.57 7.09
C THR A 72 6.43 -8.42 6.49
N MET A 73 5.58 -8.72 5.52
CA MET A 73 4.78 -7.72 4.81
C MET A 73 3.65 -7.18 5.67
N ASP A 74 3.53 -5.87 5.72
CA ASP A 74 2.40 -5.18 6.35
C ASP A 74 1.22 -5.02 5.38
N GLY A 75 1.49 -4.92 4.08
CA GLY A 75 0.47 -4.88 3.06
C GLY A 75 0.76 -3.87 1.94
N PHE A 76 -0.23 -3.72 1.07
CA PHE A 76 -0.16 -2.84 -0.10
C PHE A 76 -1.43 -1.98 -0.16
N GLY A 77 -1.32 -0.76 -0.68
CA GLY A 77 -2.49 0.09 -0.69
C GLY A 77 -2.36 1.45 -1.35
N PHE A 78 -3.30 2.31 -1.00
CA PHE A 78 -3.54 3.60 -1.62
C PHE A 78 -3.78 4.68 -0.58
N ALA A 79 -3.57 5.94 -0.98
CA ALA A 79 -4.05 7.06 -0.18
C ALA A 79 -5.57 7.25 -0.38
N LEU A 80 -6.24 7.47 0.75
CA LEU A 80 -7.65 7.82 0.85
C LEU A 80 -7.76 9.30 1.24
N THR A 81 -7.48 10.18 0.27
CA THR A 81 -7.63 11.62 0.42
C THR A 81 -9.10 12.04 0.42
N TYR A 82 -9.40 13.29 0.77
CA TYR A 82 -10.74 13.86 0.55
C TYR A 82 -11.19 13.62 -0.90
N SER A 83 -10.35 13.91 -1.89
CA SER A 83 -10.71 13.78 -3.32
C SER A 83 -11.06 12.35 -3.70
N THR A 84 -10.28 11.38 -3.25
CA THR A 84 -10.61 9.95 -3.44
C THR A 84 -11.97 9.62 -2.84
N CYS A 85 -12.22 10.03 -1.60
CA CYS A 85 -13.45 9.71 -0.88
C CYS A 85 -14.65 10.46 -1.44
N TYR A 86 -14.47 11.72 -1.86
CA TYR A 86 -15.47 12.50 -2.57
C TYR A 86 -15.94 11.78 -3.84
N ASN A 87 -15.00 11.37 -4.69
CA ASN A 87 -15.31 10.68 -5.94
C ASN A 87 -16.01 9.34 -5.70
N LEU A 88 -15.56 8.56 -4.70
CA LEU A 88 -16.23 7.32 -4.31
C LEU A 88 -17.67 7.56 -3.84
N LEU A 89 -17.91 8.59 -3.04
CA LEU A 89 -19.25 8.91 -2.55
C LEU A 89 -20.18 9.47 -3.63
N LYS A 90 -19.64 9.99 -4.73
CA LYS A 90 -20.44 10.41 -5.90
C LYS A 90 -20.89 9.24 -6.77
N MET A 91 -20.26 8.08 -6.67
CA MET A 91 -20.74 6.86 -7.33
C MET A 91 -22.10 6.43 -6.77
N SER A 92 -22.85 5.64 -7.54
CA SER A 92 -23.99 4.94 -6.95
C SER A 92 -23.54 4.03 -5.80
N ALA A 93 -24.36 3.86 -4.77
CA ALA A 93 -24.00 3.01 -3.63
C ALA A 93 -23.67 1.57 -4.07
N ALA A 94 -24.36 1.06 -5.10
CA ALA A 94 -24.13 -0.29 -5.63
C ALA A 94 -22.77 -0.40 -6.35
N ASP A 95 -22.44 0.56 -7.22
CA ASP A 95 -21.15 0.56 -7.95
C ASP A 95 -19.99 0.76 -7.01
N ARG A 96 -20.11 1.68 -6.04
CA ARG A 96 -19.11 1.89 -4.99
C ARG A 96 -18.88 0.63 -4.17
N ALA A 97 -19.94 0.00 -3.69
CA ALA A 97 -19.83 -1.23 -2.91
C ALA A 97 -19.16 -2.36 -3.72
N ALA A 98 -19.50 -2.49 -5.02
CA ALA A 98 -18.87 -3.47 -5.91
C ALA A 98 -17.37 -3.18 -6.11
N PHE A 99 -17.01 -1.91 -6.34
CA PHE A 99 -15.63 -1.48 -6.51
C PHE A 99 -14.81 -1.72 -5.23
N LEU A 100 -15.32 -1.30 -4.07
CA LEU A 100 -14.64 -1.49 -2.78
C LEU A 100 -14.50 -2.97 -2.44
N LYS A 101 -15.56 -3.79 -2.65
CA LYS A 101 -15.49 -5.23 -2.46
C LYS A 101 -14.43 -5.87 -3.36
N LYS A 102 -14.35 -5.46 -4.64
CA LYS A 102 -13.34 -5.99 -5.56
C LYS A 102 -11.93 -5.58 -5.18
N THR A 103 -11.73 -4.37 -4.69
CA THR A 103 -10.42 -3.83 -4.29
C THR A 103 -9.95 -4.42 -2.96
N TYR A 104 -10.78 -4.39 -1.93
CA TYR A 104 -10.38 -4.70 -0.54
C TYR A 104 -10.79 -6.11 -0.06
N GLY A 105 -11.70 -6.79 -0.77
CA GLY A 105 -12.16 -8.12 -0.37
C GLY A 105 -11.03 -9.15 -0.36
N THR A 106 -10.93 -9.90 0.73
CA THR A 106 -9.85 -10.88 0.94
C THR A 106 -10.11 -12.24 0.30
N THR A 107 -11.35 -12.53 -0.05
CA THR A 107 -11.77 -13.81 -0.67
C THR A 107 -12.04 -13.64 -2.16
N ASP A 108 -12.89 -12.68 -2.51
CA ASP A 108 -13.39 -12.48 -3.89
C ASP A 108 -12.83 -11.21 -4.54
N GLY A 109 -11.96 -10.49 -3.83
CA GLY A 109 -11.31 -9.27 -4.28
C GLY A 109 -9.80 -9.44 -4.40
N TYR A 110 -9.12 -8.29 -4.50
CA TYR A 110 -7.65 -8.26 -4.59
C TYR A 110 -6.97 -8.21 -3.22
N GLY A 111 -7.72 -8.04 -2.11
CA GLY A 111 -7.18 -8.10 -0.76
C GLY A 111 -6.29 -6.92 -0.36
N VAL A 112 -6.51 -5.75 -0.95
CA VAL A 112 -5.79 -4.52 -0.54
C VAL A 112 -5.95 -4.32 0.96
N SER A 113 -4.86 -4.06 1.67
CA SER A 113 -4.81 -4.18 3.13
C SER A 113 -4.16 -3.00 3.84
N TYR A 114 -3.77 -1.96 3.10
CA TYR A 114 -3.16 -0.78 3.69
C TYR A 114 -3.77 0.50 3.09
N ALA A 115 -3.90 1.54 3.89
CA ALA A 115 -4.37 2.86 3.45
C ALA A 115 -3.52 3.97 4.09
N ARG A 116 -3.30 5.07 3.35
CA ARG A 116 -2.71 6.29 3.88
C ARG A 116 -3.75 7.40 3.91
N VAL A 117 -3.82 8.13 5.01
CA VAL A 117 -4.71 9.28 5.17
C VAL A 117 -3.92 10.49 5.60
N SER A 118 -4.43 11.68 5.35
CA SER A 118 -3.85 12.89 5.92
C SER A 118 -4.33 13.13 7.36
N LEU A 119 -3.51 13.82 8.13
CA LEU A 119 -3.83 14.38 9.43
C LEU A 119 -3.99 15.89 9.25
N GLY A 120 -5.24 16.34 9.02
CA GLY A 120 -5.55 17.66 8.49
C GLY A 120 -5.51 17.70 6.97
N CYS A 121 -5.40 18.87 6.37
CA CYS A 121 -5.42 19.03 4.92
C CYS A 121 -4.17 18.50 4.21
N ASN A 122 -4.34 18.23 2.93
CA ASN A 122 -3.31 17.98 1.93
C ASN A 122 -3.69 18.64 0.60
N ASP A 123 -2.91 18.51 -0.44
CA ASP A 123 -3.15 19.07 -1.78
C ASP A 123 -4.42 18.55 -2.47
N PHE A 124 -5.03 17.46 -1.98
CA PHE A 124 -6.30 16.88 -2.44
C PHE A 124 -7.41 17.01 -1.37
N SER A 125 -7.38 18.04 -0.56
CA SER A 125 -8.44 18.41 0.39
C SER A 125 -9.44 19.40 -0.21
N SER A 126 -10.56 19.64 0.48
CA SER A 126 -11.57 20.59 0.03
C SER A 126 -11.13 22.04 0.23
N THR A 127 -10.35 22.29 1.26
CA THR A 127 -9.75 23.58 1.62
C THR A 127 -8.44 23.35 2.37
N GLU A 128 -7.66 24.41 2.59
CA GLU A 128 -6.56 24.38 3.54
C GLU A 128 -7.11 24.54 4.96
N TYR A 129 -6.72 23.63 5.86
CA TYR A 129 -7.14 23.62 7.27
C TYR A 129 -6.21 22.78 8.13
N SER A 130 -6.26 22.98 9.44
CA SER A 130 -5.78 22.00 10.42
C SER A 130 -6.94 21.53 11.31
N LEU A 131 -6.70 20.51 12.13
CA LEU A 131 -7.71 20.06 13.09
C LEU A 131 -7.83 20.99 14.32
N CYS A 132 -7.09 22.11 14.34
CA CYS A 132 -7.13 23.13 15.40
C CYS A 132 -6.64 24.48 14.90
N ASP A 133 -7.40 25.13 14.01
CA ASP A 133 -7.02 26.42 13.40
C ASP A 133 -7.02 27.58 14.39
N GLU A 134 -7.82 27.48 15.42
CA GLU A 134 -7.91 28.49 16.49
C GLU A 134 -7.11 27.99 17.72
N LYS A 135 -6.19 28.84 18.18
CA LYS A 135 -5.42 28.57 19.39
C LYS A 135 -6.31 28.73 20.62
N GLY A 136 -6.37 27.72 21.46
CA GLY A 136 -7.08 27.79 22.74
C GLY A 136 -6.35 28.65 23.79
N PRO A 137 -6.96 28.85 24.97
CA PRO A 137 -6.39 29.61 26.06
C PRO A 137 -5.20 28.87 26.72
N ASP A 138 -4.44 29.59 27.53
CA ASP A 138 -3.39 29.02 28.35
C ASP A 138 -3.93 27.87 29.22
N GLY A 139 -3.22 26.74 29.19
CA GLY A 139 -3.58 25.50 29.87
C GLY A 139 -4.32 24.48 28.97
N ASP A 140 -4.91 24.89 27.84
CA ASP A 140 -5.48 23.99 26.82
C ASP A 140 -5.42 24.65 25.44
N LEU A 141 -4.24 24.70 24.88
CA LEU A 141 -3.99 25.32 23.57
C LEU A 141 -4.74 24.63 22.42
N LEU A 142 -5.09 23.35 22.59
CA LEU A 142 -5.84 22.54 21.63
C LEU A 142 -7.33 22.41 21.97
N ARG A 143 -7.90 23.32 22.73
CA ARG A 143 -9.34 23.30 23.09
C ARG A 143 -10.27 23.16 21.90
N HIS A 144 -9.89 23.76 20.78
CA HIS A 144 -10.71 23.78 19.55
C HIS A 144 -10.36 22.64 18.58
N PHE A 145 -9.60 21.65 19.04
CA PHE A 145 -9.29 20.45 18.23
C PHE A 145 -10.56 19.68 17.90
N ALA A 146 -10.80 19.43 16.61
CA ALA A 146 -11.88 18.58 16.13
C ALA A 146 -11.55 18.04 14.74
N LEU A 147 -12.01 16.82 14.42
CA LEU A 147 -12.06 16.32 13.05
C LEU A 147 -12.94 17.25 12.22
N GLN A 148 -12.49 17.61 11.02
CA GLN A 148 -13.16 18.59 10.17
C GLN A 148 -14.08 17.91 9.14
N GLY A 149 -14.65 18.70 8.23
CA GLY A 149 -15.61 18.20 7.25
C GLY A 149 -15.06 17.15 6.29
N ASP A 150 -13.79 17.24 5.93
CA ASP A 150 -13.14 16.28 5.04
C ASP A 150 -13.05 14.89 5.70
N GLU A 151 -12.65 14.85 6.98
CA GLU A 151 -12.61 13.60 7.73
C GLU A 151 -14.00 13.06 7.98
N THR A 152 -14.91 13.88 8.55
CA THR A 152 -16.19 13.41 9.08
C THR A 152 -17.20 13.05 8.01
N ASN A 153 -17.21 13.77 6.87
CA ASN A 153 -18.21 13.61 5.83
C ASN A 153 -17.73 12.74 4.65
N TYR A 154 -16.41 12.50 4.51
CA TYR A 154 -15.85 11.82 3.36
C TYR A 154 -14.90 10.66 3.74
N VAL A 155 -13.81 10.94 4.43
CA VAL A 155 -12.74 9.94 4.68
C VAL A 155 -13.23 8.84 5.62
N ILE A 156 -13.80 9.21 6.77
CA ILE A 156 -14.30 8.26 7.78
C ILE A 156 -15.41 7.35 7.22
N PRO A 157 -16.43 7.86 6.53
CA PRO A 157 -17.45 7.01 5.91
C PRO A 157 -16.88 5.96 4.96
N ILE A 158 -15.95 6.33 4.09
CA ILE A 158 -15.31 5.38 3.17
C ILE A 158 -14.44 4.36 3.90
N ILE A 159 -13.66 4.78 4.90
CA ILE A 159 -12.88 3.85 5.71
C ILE A 159 -13.79 2.83 6.40
N LYS A 160 -14.93 3.24 6.93
CA LYS A 160 -15.91 2.34 7.55
C LYS A 160 -16.50 1.34 6.56
N GLU A 161 -16.81 1.75 5.32
CA GLU A 161 -17.22 0.83 4.26
C GLU A 161 -16.10 -0.20 3.95
N ILE A 162 -14.85 0.24 3.89
CA ILE A 162 -13.70 -0.65 3.66
C ILE A 162 -13.48 -1.59 4.84
N LEU A 163 -13.55 -1.12 6.08
CA LEU A 163 -13.38 -1.95 7.28
C LEU A 163 -14.50 -3.01 7.43
N ALA A 164 -15.69 -2.73 6.93
CA ALA A 164 -16.76 -3.73 6.85
C ALA A 164 -16.42 -4.86 5.85
N ILE A 165 -15.59 -4.61 4.86
CA ILE A 165 -15.11 -5.59 3.86
C ILE A 165 -13.82 -6.27 4.34
N ASN A 166 -12.86 -5.49 4.82
CA ASN A 166 -11.56 -5.93 5.32
C ASN A 166 -11.27 -5.32 6.70
N PRO A 167 -11.66 -5.99 7.79
CA PRO A 167 -11.49 -5.47 9.16
C PRO A 167 -10.02 -5.37 9.59
N ASN A 168 -9.09 -5.94 8.84
CA ASN A 168 -7.66 -5.91 9.11
C ASN A 168 -6.91 -4.81 8.34
N LEU A 169 -7.63 -3.87 7.72
CA LEU A 169 -7.02 -2.74 7.03
C LEU A 169 -6.09 -1.98 7.98
N LYS A 170 -4.84 -1.82 7.61
CA LYS A 170 -3.89 -0.95 8.30
C LYS A 170 -4.02 0.48 7.79
N ILE A 171 -3.86 1.45 8.68
CA ILE A 171 -3.97 2.87 8.33
C ILE A 171 -2.75 3.60 8.85
N ILE A 172 -2.05 4.32 7.97
CA ILE A 172 -1.01 5.28 8.31
C ILE A 172 -1.51 6.69 8.06
N ALA A 173 -1.21 7.61 8.95
CA ALA A 173 -1.58 9.01 8.83
C ALA A 173 -0.36 9.92 8.80
N SER A 174 -0.37 10.91 7.92
CA SER A 174 0.72 11.89 7.73
C SER A 174 0.15 13.30 7.69
N PRO A 175 0.69 14.27 8.45
CA PRO A 175 0.34 15.69 8.31
C PRO A 175 1.15 16.33 7.17
N TRP A 176 0.54 17.27 6.44
CA TRP A 176 1.23 18.15 5.49
C TRP A 176 1.72 19.43 6.16
N THR A 177 1.06 19.84 7.23
CA THR A 177 1.44 21.00 8.03
C THR A 177 0.85 20.91 9.44
N CYS A 178 1.42 21.66 10.38
CA CYS A 178 0.81 21.90 11.68
C CYS A 178 -0.17 23.10 11.61
N PRO A 179 -0.97 23.34 12.67
CA PRO A 179 -1.76 24.59 12.79
C PRO A 179 -0.87 25.83 12.59
N LYS A 180 -1.34 26.82 11.80
CA LYS A 180 -0.55 28.02 11.47
C LYS A 180 -0.02 28.76 12.70
N TRP A 181 -0.80 28.79 13.78
CA TRP A 181 -0.35 29.45 15.03
C TRP A 181 0.82 28.76 15.73
N MET A 182 1.19 27.53 15.31
CA MET A 182 2.39 26.84 15.78
C MET A 182 3.61 27.10 14.88
N LYS A 183 3.46 27.75 13.73
CA LYS A 183 4.51 27.94 12.73
C LYS A 183 5.34 29.19 13.01
N VAL A 184 6.62 29.10 12.66
CA VAL A 184 7.57 30.23 12.70
C VAL A 184 8.38 30.28 11.40
N ASP A 185 8.88 31.48 11.02
CA ASP A 185 9.77 31.67 9.88
C ASP A 185 11.16 31.05 10.15
N ASP A 186 11.56 31.03 11.41
CA ASP A 186 12.86 30.56 11.88
C ASP A 186 12.77 30.14 13.35
N ILE A 187 13.32 28.99 13.70
CA ILE A 187 13.21 28.40 15.05
C ILE A 187 14.00 29.17 16.13
N THR A 188 14.96 30.01 15.73
CA THR A 188 15.77 30.81 16.64
C THR A 188 15.07 32.10 17.02
N THR A 189 14.59 32.84 16.01
CA THR A 189 13.89 34.12 16.22
C THR A 189 12.45 33.93 16.62
N LYS A 190 11.87 32.80 16.28
CA LYS A 190 10.47 32.42 16.53
C LYS A 190 9.45 33.45 16.02
N LYS A 191 9.79 34.17 14.93
CA LYS A 191 8.88 35.06 14.27
C LYS A 191 7.74 34.23 13.67
N ALA A 192 6.49 34.57 13.93
CA ALA A 192 5.31 33.84 13.46
C ALA A 192 5.27 33.75 11.93
N HIS A 193 4.92 32.57 11.42
CA HIS A 193 4.72 32.27 10.00
C HIS A 193 3.22 32.03 9.75
N ASP A 194 2.52 32.98 9.17
CA ASP A 194 1.08 32.89 8.94
C ASP A 194 0.75 32.48 7.49
N ALA A 195 1.23 31.29 7.09
CA ALA A 195 0.90 30.69 5.82
C ALA A 195 0.73 29.16 5.96
N TRP A 196 -0.03 28.56 5.05
CA TRP A 196 -0.20 27.10 5.00
C TRP A 196 1.02 26.39 4.41
N THR A 197 1.77 27.06 3.54
CA THR A 197 3.01 26.55 2.95
C THR A 197 4.21 27.03 3.74
N ASP A 198 5.31 26.23 3.69
CA ASP A 198 6.60 26.56 4.29
C ASP A 198 6.54 26.80 5.82
N GLY A 199 7.60 27.42 6.36
CA GLY A 199 7.79 27.66 7.80
C GLY A 199 8.19 26.41 8.57
N HIS A 200 8.51 26.60 9.85
CA HIS A 200 9.01 25.57 10.76
C HIS A 200 8.05 25.40 11.93
N LEU A 201 8.03 24.21 12.54
CA LEU A 201 7.35 24.01 13.81
C LEU A 201 8.11 24.73 14.93
N ASN A 202 7.46 25.66 15.62
CA ASN A 202 8.04 26.32 16.77
C ASN A 202 8.39 25.28 17.87
N PRO A 203 9.65 25.17 18.31
CA PRO A 203 10.07 24.22 19.34
C PRO A 203 9.27 24.32 20.65
N ASP A 204 8.75 25.49 20.98
CA ASP A 204 7.89 25.69 22.16
C ASP A 204 6.59 24.91 22.09
N TYR A 205 6.18 24.47 20.90
CA TYR A 205 4.96 23.70 20.65
C TYR A 205 5.18 22.22 20.38
N TYR A 206 6.40 21.67 20.47
CA TYR A 206 6.65 20.24 20.23
C TYR A 206 5.74 19.36 21.08
N ALA A 207 5.61 19.61 22.37
CA ALA A 207 4.72 18.86 23.26
C ALA A 207 3.23 19.06 22.89
N THR A 208 2.84 20.26 22.51
CA THR A 208 1.47 20.58 22.10
C THR A 208 1.14 19.89 20.76
N TYR A 209 2.05 19.91 19.81
CA TYR A 209 1.84 19.22 18.53
C TYR A 209 1.85 17.70 18.68
N ALA A 210 2.64 17.15 19.60
CA ALA A 210 2.56 15.73 19.97
C ALA A 210 1.16 15.37 20.56
N ASP A 211 0.57 16.24 21.41
CA ASP A 211 -0.80 16.05 21.91
C ASP A 211 -1.85 16.17 20.79
N TYR A 212 -1.61 16.99 19.78
CA TYR A 212 -2.46 17.07 18.60
C TYR A 212 -2.55 15.70 17.86
N PHE A 213 -1.45 14.98 17.71
CA PHE A 213 -1.44 13.61 17.19
C PHE A 213 -2.18 12.63 18.11
N VAL A 214 -1.99 12.75 19.42
CA VAL A 214 -2.73 11.94 20.39
C VAL A 214 -4.23 12.14 20.26
N ARG A 215 -4.68 13.38 20.15
CA ARG A 215 -6.11 13.71 19.96
C ARG A 215 -6.64 13.15 18.65
N PHE A 216 -5.88 13.26 17.57
CA PHE A 216 -6.25 12.67 16.26
C PHE A 216 -6.42 11.15 16.37
N VAL A 217 -5.43 10.44 16.87
CA VAL A 217 -5.50 8.97 17.00
C VAL A 217 -6.70 8.56 17.86
N LYS A 218 -6.95 9.25 18.98
CA LYS A 218 -8.09 8.98 19.86
C LYS A 218 -9.42 9.31 19.18
N ALA A 219 -9.50 10.38 18.41
CA ALA A 219 -10.72 10.75 17.66
C ALA A 219 -11.05 9.69 16.61
N MET A 220 -10.03 9.20 15.86
CA MET A 220 -10.21 8.09 14.91
C MET A 220 -10.61 6.80 15.61
N GLN A 221 -10.04 6.50 16.78
CA GLN A 221 -10.43 5.34 17.58
C GLN A 221 -11.89 5.44 18.06
N ALA A 222 -12.37 6.62 18.41
CA ALA A 222 -13.76 6.85 18.77
C ALA A 222 -14.72 6.57 17.59
N GLU A 223 -14.25 6.73 16.37
CA GLU A 223 -14.97 6.36 15.14
C GLU A 223 -14.82 4.86 14.77
N GLY A 224 -14.13 4.07 15.60
CA GLY A 224 -13.87 2.64 15.36
C GLY A 224 -12.71 2.39 14.38
N ILE A 225 -11.86 3.39 14.14
CA ILE A 225 -10.75 3.33 13.19
C ILE A 225 -9.43 3.30 13.96
N ASN A 226 -8.66 2.22 13.79
CA ASN A 226 -7.35 2.09 14.40
C ASN A 226 -6.27 2.69 13.49
N VAL A 227 -5.60 3.74 13.95
CA VAL A 227 -4.41 4.31 13.27
C VAL A 227 -3.20 3.46 13.65
N TYR A 228 -2.74 2.63 12.70
CA TYR A 228 -1.63 1.71 12.88
C TYR A 228 -0.29 2.42 13.02
N ALA A 229 -0.08 3.47 12.22
CA ALA A 229 1.16 4.24 12.21
C ALA A 229 0.92 5.71 11.86
N VAL A 230 1.91 6.55 12.17
CA VAL A 230 1.99 7.94 11.69
C VAL A 230 3.39 8.22 11.16
N THR A 231 3.50 9.27 10.33
CA THR A 231 4.77 9.96 10.08
C THR A 231 4.73 11.34 10.73
N PRO A 232 5.84 11.89 11.20
CA PRO A 232 5.89 13.21 11.85
C PRO A 232 5.49 14.34 10.91
N GLN A 233 5.88 14.24 9.63
CA GLN A 233 5.64 15.22 8.59
C GLN A 233 5.70 14.54 7.21
N ASN A 234 4.74 14.83 6.32
CA ASN A 234 4.84 14.51 4.92
C ASN A 234 5.87 15.41 4.24
N GLU A 235 6.81 14.83 3.51
CA GLU A 235 7.82 15.53 2.72
C GLU A 235 8.51 16.68 3.48
N PRO A 236 9.22 16.38 4.58
CA PRO A 236 9.73 17.39 5.51
C PRO A 236 10.74 18.36 4.89
N LEU A 237 11.30 18.06 3.72
CA LEU A 237 12.25 18.94 3.02
C LEU A 237 11.59 19.73 1.86
N ASN A 238 10.29 19.55 1.63
CA ASN A 238 9.57 20.22 0.54
C ASN A 238 8.88 21.50 1.04
N HIS A 239 9.46 22.66 0.73
CA HIS A 239 8.90 23.96 1.08
C HIS A 239 7.65 24.35 0.27
N GLY A 240 7.50 23.78 -0.93
CA GLY A 240 6.56 24.28 -1.96
C GLY A 240 5.27 23.51 -2.07
N ASN A 241 5.05 22.45 -1.28
CA ASN A 241 3.80 21.69 -1.35
C ASN A 241 2.63 22.50 -0.76
N CYS A 242 1.43 22.18 -1.16
CA CYS A 242 0.19 22.80 -0.69
C CYS A 242 -0.57 21.82 0.21
N ALA A 243 -0.62 21.94 1.51
CA ALA A 243 0.17 22.73 2.44
C ALA A 243 1.57 22.11 2.65
N SER A 244 2.44 22.78 3.42
CA SER A 244 3.76 22.23 3.78
C SER A 244 4.26 22.76 5.12
N LEU A 245 5.25 22.07 5.68
CA LEU A 245 6.02 22.45 6.85
C LEU A 245 7.43 21.93 6.67
N TYR A 246 8.42 22.81 6.68
CA TYR A 246 9.81 22.41 6.59
C TYR A 246 10.31 21.88 7.95
N MET A 247 10.85 20.68 7.94
CA MET A 247 11.29 20.00 9.16
C MET A 247 12.57 19.18 8.86
N PRO A 248 13.76 19.79 8.84
CA PRO A 248 15.01 19.04 8.66
C PRO A 248 15.23 18.06 9.83
N TRP A 249 16.13 17.10 9.67
CA TRP A 249 16.34 16.04 10.67
C TRP A 249 16.63 16.58 12.08
N GLU A 250 17.30 17.76 12.16
CA GLU A 250 17.63 18.44 13.41
C GLU A 250 16.37 18.88 14.18
N GLU A 251 15.28 19.13 13.49
CA GLU A 251 13.98 19.51 14.06
C GLU A 251 13.05 18.29 14.23
N GLU A 252 13.12 17.34 13.30
CA GLU A 252 12.31 16.13 13.39
C GLU A 252 12.70 15.27 14.59
N ALA A 253 14.00 15.09 14.86
CA ALA A 253 14.45 14.24 15.97
C ALA A 253 13.89 14.67 17.33
N PRO A 254 14.02 15.94 17.79
CA PRO A 254 13.42 16.35 19.05
C PRO A 254 11.90 16.32 19.05
N PHE A 255 11.24 16.58 17.92
CA PHE A 255 9.79 16.43 17.81
C PHE A 255 9.37 14.95 17.92
N VAL A 256 10.02 14.03 17.25
CA VAL A 256 9.77 12.57 17.34
C VAL A 256 9.93 12.09 18.78
N LYS A 257 10.91 12.60 19.51
CA LYS A 257 11.09 12.28 20.94
C LYS A 257 9.88 12.70 21.78
N ALA A 258 9.36 13.89 21.54
CA ALA A 258 8.14 14.40 22.19
C ALA A 258 6.90 13.59 21.79
N LEU A 259 6.77 13.23 20.50
CA LEU A 259 5.64 12.45 19.97
C LEU A 259 5.62 11.02 20.55
N ALA A 260 6.77 10.35 20.59
CA ALA A 260 6.90 9.00 21.15
C ALA A 260 6.53 8.98 22.64
N ALA A 261 7.02 9.95 23.41
CA ALA A 261 6.69 10.10 24.83
C ALA A 261 5.18 10.37 25.04
N ALA A 262 4.57 11.23 24.21
CA ALA A 262 3.13 11.53 24.28
C ALA A 262 2.27 10.30 23.96
N PHE A 263 2.63 9.51 22.95
CA PHE A 263 1.95 8.27 22.62
C PHE A 263 2.07 7.25 23.76
N ARG A 264 3.28 7.03 24.26
CA ARG A 264 3.53 6.13 25.40
C ARG A 264 2.70 6.52 26.63
N LYS A 265 2.74 7.80 27.02
CA LYS A 265 1.98 8.34 28.15
C LYS A 265 0.47 8.18 27.97
N SER A 266 -0.01 8.25 26.75
CA SER A 266 -1.43 8.11 26.39
C SER A 266 -1.86 6.67 26.21
N GLY A 267 -0.96 5.67 26.37
CA GLY A 267 -1.22 4.25 26.17
C GLY A 267 -1.41 3.84 24.73
N LEU A 268 -1.05 4.69 23.76
CA LEU A 268 -1.13 4.41 22.33
C LEU A 268 0.01 3.49 21.91
N LYS A 269 -0.27 2.62 20.93
CA LYS A 269 0.70 1.71 20.31
C LYS A 269 0.91 2.04 18.83
N THR A 270 0.46 3.20 18.41
CA THR A 270 0.65 3.71 17.05
C THR A 270 2.14 3.86 16.77
N LYS A 271 2.60 3.24 15.69
CA LYS A 271 3.99 3.29 15.25
C LYS A 271 4.34 4.66 14.69
N ILE A 272 5.63 5.00 14.72
CA ILE A 272 6.16 6.21 14.11
C ILE A 272 7.21 5.79 13.08
N TYR A 273 7.00 6.20 11.82
CA TYR A 273 7.97 6.11 10.75
C TYR A 273 8.49 7.52 10.47
N VAL A 274 9.79 7.71 10.63
CA VAL A 274 10.43 9.01 10.41
C VAL A 274 10.59 9.31 8.92
N PHE A 275 10.92 10.54 8.58
CA PHE A 275 11.24 11.05 7.25
C PHE A 275 10.02 11.20 6.35
N ASP A 276 9.58 10.16 5.62
CA ASP A 276 8.42 10.20 4.70
C ASP A 276 8.65 11.09 3.45
N HIS A 277 9.78 10.88 2.76
CA HIS A 277 10.20 11.72 1.63
C HIS A 277 11.09 10.97 0.60
N ASN A 278 11.62 11.72 -0.36
CA ASN A 278 12.37 11.25 -1.53
C ASN A 278 13.73 10.61 -1.18
N TYR A 279 14.13 9.63 -1.99
CA TYR A 279 15.39 8.90 -1.80
C TYR A 279 16.65 9.79 -1.84
N ASP A 280 16.61 10.92 -2.57
CA ASP A 280 17.75 11.83 -2.69
C ASP A 280 17.71 13.02 -1.71
N TYR A 281 16.78 12.98 -0.75
CA TYR A 281 16.63 14.03 0.28
C TYR A 281 16.45 15.42 -0.33
N ASP A 282 15.84 15.50 -1.53
CA ASP A 282 15.69 16.70 -2.37
C ASP A 282 17.00 17.44 -2.61
N LYS A 283 18.13 16.74 -2.44
CA LYS A 283 19.51 17.29 -2.54
C LYS A 283 19.76 18.44 -1.58
N VAL A 284 19.00 18.53 -0.50
CA VAL A 284 19.22 19.52 0.55
C VAL A 284 20.53 19.22 1.27
N ALA A 285 21.36 20.23 1.43
CA ALA A 285 22.66 20.09 2.11
C ALA A 285 22.46 19.54 3.54
N ASP A 286 23.36 18.64 3.95
CA ASP A 286 23.37 18.02 5.27
C ASP A 286 22.12 17.20 5.66
N GLN A 287 21.26 16.83 4.68
CA GLN A 287 20.08 16.00 4.91
C GLN A 287 20.24 14.56 4.43
N GLN A 288 21.34 14.19 3.78
CA GLN A 288 21.62 12.80 3.36
C GLN A 288 21.60 11.86 4.57
N ASP A 289 21.08 10.64 4.37
CA ASP A 289 20.89 9.68 5.47
C ASP A 289 19.96 10.21 6.59
N TYR A 290 19.02 11.05 6.27
CA TYR A 290 18.11 11.68 7.22
C TYR A 290 17.56 10.72 8.30
N PRO A 291 17.02 9.52 7.98
CA PRO A 291 16.54 8.60 9.01
C PRO A 291 17.64 8.18 10.00
N ILE A 292 18.84 7.95 9.52
CA ILE A 292 19.97 7.55 10.36
C ILE A 292 20.34 8.68 11.32
N LYS A 293 20.39 9.92 10.82
CA LYS A 293 20.66 11.10 11.65
C LYS A 293 19.59 11.31 12.72
N VAL A 294 18.31 11.05 12.37
CA VAL A 294 17.22 11.07 13.36
C VAL A 294 17.44 10.00 14.42
N TYR A 295 17.77 8.76 14.05
CA TYR A 295 17.99 7.67 15.01
C TYR A 295 19.19 7.98 15.91
N ASP A 296 20.30 8.47 15.36
CA ASP A 296 21.49 8.84 16.12
C ASP A 296 21.21 9.97 17.13
N ALA A 297 20.43 10.99 16.71
CA ALA A 297 20.06 12.11 17.58
C ALA A 297 19.08 11.70 18.70
N LEU A 298 18.19 10.71 18.44
CA LEU A 298 17.29 10.17 19.44
C LEU A 298 18.02 9.33 20.49
N GLY A 299 19.06 8.61 20.09
CA GLY A 299 19.78 7.65 20.93
C GLY A 299 18.96 6.41 21.26
N ASP A 300 19.55 5.49 22.03
CA ASP A 300 18.98 4.15 22.25
C ASP A 300 17.88 4.10 23.32
N SER A 301 17.79 5.09 24.20
CA SER A 301 16.90 5.03 25.37
C SER A 301 16.20 6.36 25.64
N TYR A 302 14.92 6.42 25.27
CA TYR A 302 14.01 7.53 25.57
C TYR A 302 12.58 6.98 25.70
N GLU A 303 11.69 7.77 26.32
CA GLU A 303 10.31 7.36 26.55
C GLU A 303 9.58 7.14 25.21
N GLY A 304 9.04 5.92 25.01
CA GLY A 304 8.34 5.54 23.78
C GLY A 304 9.26 5.14 22.62
N SER A 305 10.56 4.91 22.86
CA SER A 305 11.53 4.52 21.81
C SER A 305 11.08 3.30 20.99
N GLU A 306 10.34 2.37 21.60
CA GLU A 306 9.78 1.18 20.93
C GLU A 306 8.73 1.50 19.86
N LEU A 307 8.20 2.71 19.85
CA LEU A 307 7.20 3.17 18.87
C LEU A 307 7.85 3.75 17.60
N VAL A 308 9.12 4.16 17.66
CA VAL A 308 9.89 4.67 16.52
C VAL A 308 10.53 3.51 15.78
N VAL A 309 9.76 2.93 14.86
CA VAL A 309 10.05 1.62 14.30
C VAL A 309 10.86 1.66 13.01
N GLY A 310 10.84 2.76 12.26
CA GLY A 310 11.47 2.78 10.94
C GLY A 310 11.32 4.10 10.21
N ALA A 311 11.52 4.06 8.89
CA ALA A 311 11.42 5.19 7.97
C ALA A 311 10.49 4.91 6.81
N ALA A 312 9.88 5.99 6.27
CA ALA A 312 9.02 5.98 5.10
C ALA A 312 9.68 6.72 3.93
N TYR A 313 9.44 6.27 2.72
CA TYR A 313 10.07 6.79 1.51
C TYR A 313 9.09 7.04 0.37
N HIS A 314 9.42 8.05 -0.47
CA HIS A 314 8.80 8.40 -1.75
C HIS A 314 9.82 8.27 -2.89
N ASP A 315 9.38 8.34 -4.16
CA ASP A 315 10.25 8.15 -5.33
C ASP A 315 10.27 9.30 -6.33
N TYR A 316 9.89 10.50 -5.92
CA TYR A 316 9.96 11.66 -6.81
C TYR A 316 11.37 12.15 -7.09
N GLY A 317 12.34 11.76 -6.26
CA GLY A 317 13.76 12.05 -6.43
C GLY A 317 14.66 10.91 -5.96
N GLY A 318 15.77 10.70 -6.68
CA GLY A 318 16.77 9.68 -6.33
C GLY A 318 16.48 8.28 -6.88
N SER A 319 16.95 7.26 -6.16
CA SER A 319 16.83 5.85 -6.55
C SER A 319 16.51 4.98 -5.35
N ASN A 320 15.69 3.94 -5.55
CA ASN A 320 15.36 2.96 -4.51
C ASN A 320 16.58 2.17 -3.97
N THR A 321 17.76 2.32 -4.57
CA THR A 321 19.02 1.77 -4.01
C THR A 321 19.38 2.38 -2.68
N GLU A 322 18.87 3.57 -2.36
CA GLU A 322 19.01 4.22 -1.05
C GLU A 322 18.48 3.34 0.09
N LEU A 323 17.42 2.59 -0.16
CA LEU A 323 16.86 1.65 0.81
C LEU A 323 17.87 0.57 1.25
N ASP A 324 18.75 0.12 0.33
CA ASP A 324 19.82 -0.84 0.65
C ASP A 324 20.86 -0.22 1.59
N ASP A 325 21.17 1.06 1.40
CA ASP A 325 22.17 1.76 2.21
C ASP A 325 21.63 2.08 3.61
N ILE A 326 20.39 2.52 3.71
CA ILE A 326 19.70 2.74 4.99
C ILE A 326 19.52 1.41 5.75
N TYR A 327 19.10 0.34 5.06
CA TYR A 327 18.97 -0.98 5.69
C TYR A 327 20.32 -1.51 6.26
N LYS A 328 21.42 -1.30 5.55
CA LYS A 328 22.75 -1.66 6.06
C LYS A 328 23.15 -0.89 7.33
N LYS A 329 22.75 0.38 7.42
CA LYS A 329 23.08 1.27 8.57
C LYS A 329 22.17 1.00 9.77
N ALA A 330 20.92 0.61 9.55
CA ALA A 330 19.93 0.35 10.61
C ALA A 330 19.09 -0.91 10.28
N PRO A 331 19.66 -2.14 10.31
CA PRO A 331 18.99 -3.36 9.84
C PRO A 331 17.85 -3.84 10.74
N ASP A 332 17.74 -3.33 11.95
CA ASP A 332 16.66 -3.56 12.91
C ASP A 332 15.48 -2.58 12.74
N LYS A 333 15.64 -1.55 11.90
CA LYS A 333 14.59 -0.59 11.60
C LYS A 333 13.79 -1.03 10.37
N GLU A 334 12.49 -0.78 10.46
CA GLU A 334 11.54 -1.09 9.38
C GLU A 334 11.67 -0.05 8.24
N LEU A 335 11.45 -0.49 7.01
CA LEU A 335 11.30 0.38 5.84
C LEU A 335 9.91 0.21 5.25
N ILE A 336 9.30 1.31 4.84
CA ILE A 336 8.06 1.33 4.06
C ILE A 336 8.19 2.29 2.89
N PHE A 337 7.50 1.99 1.81
CA PHE A 337 7.28 2.91 0.70
C PHE A 337 5.88 3.49 0.84
N SER A 338 5.78 4.79 1.10
CA SER A 338 4.55 5.43 1.59
C SER A 338 3.83 6.25 0.53
N GLU A 339 4.51 6.63 -0.57
CA GLU A 339 3.89 7.42 -1.62
C GLU A 339 4.62 7.35 -2.96
N SER A 340 3.86 7.25 -4.03
CA SER A 340 4.21 7.58 -5.41
C SER A 340 2.96 8.03 -6.15
N SER A 341 3.10 8.99 -7.05
CA SER A 341 2.03 9.47 -7.91
C SER A 341 2.38 9.32 -9.38
N ILE A 342 1.36 9.13 -10.19
CA ILE A 342 1.43 9.18 -11.65
C ILE A 342 0.70 10.42 -12.14
N GLY A 343 1.17 10.97 -13.26
CA GLY A 343 0.57 12.18 -13.80
C GLY A 343 1.00 12.43 -15.23
N GLN A 344 0.69 13.62 -15.74
CA GLN A 344 1.06 14.01 -17.10
C GLN A 344 2.57 14.07 -17.33
N TRP A 345 3.34 14.35 -16.28
CA TRP A 345 4.81 14.44 -16.34
C TRP A 345 5.53 13.13 -16.63
N ASN A 346 4.88 11.99 -16.40
CA ASN A 346 5.47 10.67 -16.60
C ASN A 346 4.59 9.74 -17.46
N ASP A 347 3.70 10.31 -18.27
CA ASP A 347 2.77 9.57 -19.13
C ASP A 347 1.87 8.60 -18.33
N GLY A 348 1.40 9.06 -17.16
CA GLY A 348 0.83 8.26 -16.08
C GLY A 348 -0.44 7.49 -16.42
N ASN A 349 -1.21 7.88 -17.45
CA ASN A 349 -2.39 7.16 -17.93
C ASN A 349 -2.07 6.17 -19.09
N ASN A 350 -0.81 6.07 -19.49
CA ASN A 350 -0.36 5.13 -20.53
C ASN A 350 0.15 3.83 -19.89
N LEU A 351 -0.72 2.83 -19.79
CA LEU A 351 -0.36 1.56 -19.17
C LEU A 351 0.83 0.88 -19.84
N SER A 352 0.99 1.02 -21.17
CA SER A 352 2.10 0.39 -21.88
C SER A 352 3.47 0.93 -21.48
N THR A 353 3.53 2.20 -21.05
CA THR A 353 4.74 2.84 -20.55
C THR A 353 4.93 2.56 -19.05
N ARG A 354 3.85 2.66 -18.27
CA ARG A 354 3.93 2.72 -16.82
C ARG A 354 3.92 1.37 -16.10
N LEU A 355 3.16 0.38 -16.58
CA LEU A 355 2.98 -0.89 -15.86
C LEU A 355 4.32 -1.54 -15.49
N ILE A 356 5.21 -1.63 -16.47
CA ILE A 356 6.52 -2.27 -16.31
C ILE A 356 7.42 -1.43 -15.39
N ALA A 357 7.47 -0.12 -15.63
CA ALA A 357 8.29 0.80 -14.83
C ALA A 357 7.85 0.81 -13.36
N ASP A 358 6.56 0.90 -13.10
CA ASP A 358 6.02 0.97 -11.73
C ASP A 358 6.14 -0.37 -11.00
N MET A 359 5.88 -1.50 -11.68
CA MET A 359 6.10 -2.82 -11.07
C MET A 359 7.58 -3.03 -10.73
N LYS A 360 8.48 -2.62 -11.64
CA LYS A 360 9.93 -2.78 -11.45
C LYS A 360 10.47 -1.90 -10.33
N ASN A 361 10.14 -0.60 -10.35
CA ASN A 361 10.79 0.39 -9.49
C ASN A 361 10.05 0.57 -8.15
N ILE A 362 8.72 0.57 -8.18
CA ILE A 362 7.90 0.77 -6.98
C ILE A 362 7.67 -0.57 -6.29
N MET A 363 6.97 -1.53 -6.91
CA MET A 363 6.59 -2.75 -6.22
C MET A 363 7.78 -3.67 -5.95
N LEU A 364 8.37 -4.26 -6.98
CA LEU A 364 9.49 -5.21 -6.80
C LEU A 364 10.76 -4.52 -6.32
N GLY A 365 10.98 -3.28 -6.76
CA GLY A 365 12.17 -2.50 -6.40
C GLY A 365 12.26 -2.20 -4.91
N THR A 366 11.15 -1.88 -4.26
CA THR A 366 11.12 -1.57 -2.83
C THR A 366 10.98 -2.82 -1.96
N VAL A 367 10.11 -3.77 -2.38
CA VAL A 367 9.90 -5.03 -1.64
C VAL A 367 11.20 -5.84 -1.57
N ASN A 368 11.95 -5.95 -2.66
CA ASN A 368 13.24 -6.64 -2.68
C ASN A 368 14.32 -5.90 -1.87
N ARG A 369 14.08 -4.63 -1.50
CA ARG A 369 14.93 -3.80 -0.62
C ARG A 369 14.31 -3.57 0.75
N HIS A 370 13.65 -4.60 1.29
CA HIS A 370 13.16 -4.67 2.67
C HIS A 370 11.95 -3.80 3.02
N CYS A 371 11.31 -3.09 2.08
CA CYS A 371 10.05 -2.41 2.39
C CYS A 371 8.96 -3.41 2.78
N LYS A 372 8.31 -3.15 3.90
CA LYS A 372 7.23 -3.98 4.47
C LYS A 372 5.86 -3.60 3.94
N ALA A 373 5.74 -2.39 3.44
CA ALA A 373 4.52 -1.86 2.84
C ALA A 373 4.87 -1.09 1.57
N VAL A 374 3.93 -1.07 0.62
CA VAL A 374 4.00 -0.25 -0.58
C VAL A 374 2.65 0.43 -0.75
N LEU A 375 2.67 1.76 -0.66
CA LEU A 375 1.49 2.58 -0.87
C LEU A 375 1.74 3.55 -2.03
N VAL A 376 0.72 3.73 -2.84
CA VAL A 376 0.72 4.76 -3.88
C VAL A 376 -0.32 5.82 -3.53
N TRP A 377 -0.23 6.99 -4.19
CA TRP A 377 -1.05 8.14 -3.86
C TRP A 377 -2.54 7.88 -4.14
N ASN A 378 -3.31 8.83 -4.55
CA ASN A 378 -4.76 8.78 -4.65
C ASN A 378 -5.31 7.49 -5.28
N LEU A 379 -6.19 6.78 -4.57
CA LEU A 379 -6.89 5.64 -5.13
C LEU A 379 -7.76 6.06 -6.33
N MET A 380 -8.50 7.17 -6.21
CA MET A 380 -9.44 7.61 -7.25
C MET A 380 -9.42 9.13 -7.39
N LEU A 381 -9.24 9.59 -8.62
CA LEU A 381 -9.48 10.97 -9.03
C LEU A 381 -10.53 11.01 -10.15
N ASP A 382 -11.11 12.19 -10.41
CA ASP A 382 -11.99 12.37 -11.55
C ASP A 382 -11.21 12.57 -12.87
N ASP A 383 -11.91 12.64 -13.99
CA ASP A 383 -11.33 12.87 -15.31
C ASP A 383 -10.71 14.28 -15.49
N LYS A 384 -10.90 15.16 -14.52
CA LYS A 384 -10.24 16.46 -14.39
C LYS A 384 -9.09 16.48 -13.39
N ARG A 385 -8.74 15.32 -12.85
CA ARG A 385 -7.65 15.08 -11.87
C ARG A 385 -7.89 15.68 -10.49
N GLY A 386 -9.16 15.75 -10.11
CA GLY A 386 -9.59 16.38 -8.86
C GLY A 386 -10.65 15.61 -8.09
N PRO A 387 -11.31 16.35 -7.18
CA PRO A 387 -11.01 17.75 -6.81
C PRO A 387 -9.65 17.91 -6.13
N ASN A 388 -9.01 19.08 -6.28
CA ASN A 388 -7.73 19.42 -5.66
C ASN A 388 -7.71 20.90 -5.27
N LEU A 389 -6.75 21.29 -4.41
CA LEU A 389 -6.54 22.67 -4.02
C LEU A 389 -5.81 23.48 -5.12
N ASP A 390 -6.02 24.79 -5.14
CA ASP A 390 -5.17 25.71 -5.87
C ASP A 390 -3.72 25.59 -5.34
N GLY A 391 -2.76 25.35 -6.24
CA GLY A 391 -1.38 25.06 -5.86
C GLY A 391 -1.08 23.58 -5.58
N GLY A 392 -2.10 22.73 -5.46
CA GLY A 392 -1.92 21.28 -5.43
C GLY A 392 -1.65 20.68 -6.82
N CYS A 393 -1.48 19.37 -6.90
CA CYS A 393 -1.17 18.67 -8.16
C CYS A 393 -2.33 18.73 -9.15
N GLN A 394 -2.23 19.61 -10.17
CA GLN A 394 -3.22 19.77 -11.23
C GLN A 394 -3.09 18.74 -12.36
N THR A 395 -2.05 17.92 -12.35
CA THR A 395 -1.68 17.00 -13.42
C THR A 395 -1.59 15.54 -12.98
N CYS A 396 -1.89 15.25 -11.71
CA CYS A 396 -1.92 13.90 -11.15
C CYS A 396 -3.08 13.07 -11.71
N TYR A 397 -2.85 11.77 -11.93
CA TYR A 397 -3.89 10.76 -12.12
C TYR A 397 -4.09 9.95 -10.84
N GLY A 398 -5.30 9.42 -10.63
CA GLY A 398 -5.53 8.41 -9.60
C GLY A 398 -4.95 7.05 -9.99
N ALA A 399 -4.88 6.13 -9.06
CA ALA A 399 -4.68 4.72 -9.41
C ALA A 399 -5.83 4.25 -10.31
N VAL A 400 -7.02 4.82 -10.12
CA VAL A 400 -8.11 4.80 -11.09
C VAL A 400 -8.63 6.22 -11.32
N ASP A 401 -9.09 6.50 -12.54
CA ASP A 401 -9.80 7.73 -12.88
C ASP A 401 -11.26 7.42 -13.13
N ILE A 402 -12.16 8.23 -12.57
CA ILE A 402 -13.61 8.08 -12.76
C ILE A 402 -14.14 9.16 -13.68
N SER A 403 -15.07 8.77 -14.58
CA SER A 403 -15.73 9.70 -15.49
C SER A 403 -16.55 10.76 -14.74
N ASN A 404 -16.79 11.91 -15.37
CA ASN A 404 -17.53 13.04 -14.78
C ASN A 404 -18.98 12.72 -14.37
N ASN A 405 -19.54 11.63 -14.87
CA ASN A 405 -20.85 11.12 -14.47
C ASN A 405 -20.77 10.01 -13.39
N TYR A 406 -19.58 9.72 -12.89
CA TYR A 406 -19.28 8.75 -11.82
C TYR A 406 -19.71 7.31 -12.09
N THR A 407 -19.70 6.87 -13.37
CA THR A 407 -20.17 5.54 -13.77
C THR A 407 -19.09 4.67 -14.41
N THR A 408 -18.02 5.27 -14.95
CA THR A 408 -16.97 4.54 -15.67
C THR A 408 -15.63 4.74 -15.00
N ILE A 409 -14.97 3.65 -14.66
CA ILE A 409 -13.64 3.63 -14.04
C ILE A 409 -12.60 3.19 -15.07
N SER A 410 -11.55 3.99 -15.20
CA SER A 410 -10.33 3.66 -15.96
C SER A 410 -9.20 3.35 -14.98
N ARG A 411 -8.58 2.16 -15.11
CA ARG A 411 -7.46 1.75 -14.25
C ARG A 411 -6.13 2.19 -14.83
N ASN A 412 -5.26 2.73 -13.99
CA ASN A 412 -3.88 3.10 -14.30
C ASN A 412 -2.90 2.11 -13.65
N SER A 413 -1.61 2.22 -13.97
CA SER A 413 -0.56 1.28 -13.52
C SER A 413 -0.54 1.06 -12.01
N HIS A 414 -0.71 2.11 -11.22
CA HIS A 414 -0.73 2.03 -9.77
C HIS A 414 -1.81 1.09 -9.22
N TYR A 415 -3.01 1.09 -9.83
CA TYR A 415 -4.04 0.13 -9.42
C TYR A 415 -3.61 -1.32 -9.72
N TYR A 416 -3.02 -1.54 -10.89
CA TYR A 416 -2.61 -2.89 -11.31
C TYR A 416 -1.49 -3.45 -10.44
N ILE A 417 -0.43 -2.67 -10.15
CA ILE A 417 0.69 -3.17 -9.34
C ILE A 417 0.27 -3.49 -7.90
N ILE A 418 -0.61 -2.69 -7.31
CA ILE A 418 -1.16 -2.95 -5.97
C ILE A 418 -2.10 -4.17 -6.00
N ALA A 419 -3.00 -4.27 -6.99
CA ALA A 419 -3.93 -5.39 -7.09
C ALA A 419 -3.22 -6.73 -7.32
N GLU A 420 -2.22 -6.78 -8.22
CA GLU A 420 -1.41 -7.97 -8.48
C GLU A 420 -0.67 -8.44 -7.23
N ALA A 421 0.00 -7.53 -6.52
CA ALA A 421 0.71 -7.88 -5.30
C ALA A 421 -0.24 -8.33 -4.17
N SER A 422 -1.30 -7.57 -3.91
CA SER A 422 -2.25 -7.84 -2.83
C SER A 422 -3.02 -9.15 -3.02
N ALA A 423 -3.34 -9.52 -4.28
CA ALA A 423 -4.08 -10.75 -4.56
C ALA A 423 -3.29 -12.02 -4.19
N ALA A 424 -1.98 -11.96 -4.28
CA ALA A 424 -1.09 -13.10 -3.98
C ALA A 424 -0.51 -13.05 -2.55
N VAL A 425 -0.19 -11.84 -2.04
CA VAL A 425 0.60 -11.63 -0.83
C VAL A 425 -0.27 -11.04 0.27
N ALA A 426 -0.60 -11.84 1.28
CA ALA A 426 -1.42 -11.42 2.41
C ALA A 426 -0.61 -10.60 3.44
N THR A 427 -1.31 -9.78 4.24
CA THR A 427 -0.72 -9.17 5.44
C THR A 427 -0.11 -10.26 6.34
N GLY A 428 1.12 -10.05 6.80
CA GLY A 428 1.86 -11.02 7.59
C GLY A 428 2.64 -12.04 6.77
N ALA A 429 2.57 -12.00 5.43
CA ALA A 429 3.42 -12.83 4.58
C ALA A 429 4.90 -12.53 4.81
N LYS A 430 5.74 -13.56 4.85
CA LYS A 430 7.20 -13.39 4.89
C LYS A 430 7.76 -13.42 3.48
N ARG A 431 8.55 -12.42 3.10
CA ARG A 431 9.36 -12.52 1.91
C ARG A 431 10.43 -13.57 2.12
N ILE A 432 10.62 -14.44 1.14
CA ILE A 432 11.57 -15.55 1.19
C ILE A 432 12.55 -15.46 0.01
N GLY A 433 13.61 -16.28 0.05
CA GLY A 433 14.58 -16.32 -1.03
C GLY A 433 14.33 -17.47 -2.00
N THR A 434 15.30 -17.65 -2.90
CA THR A 434 15.33 -18.73 -3.89
C THR A 434 16.56 -19.59 -3.72
N SER A 435 16.46 -20.91 -4.01
CA SER A 435 17.57 -21.84 -4.13
C SER A 435 18.02 -22.01 -5.59
N ARG A 436 17.10 -21.81 -6.55
CA ARG A 436 17.39 -21.76 -7.99
C ARG A 436 16.65 -20.57 -8.60
N ASN A 437 17.40 -19.72 -9.29
CA ASN A 437 16.86 -18.59 -10.04
C ASN A 437 16.97 -18.89 -11.54
N PRO A 438 15.91 -18.74 -12.33
CA PRO A 438 15.91 -19.06 -13.76
C PRO A 438 16.87 -18.20 -14.58
N LYS A 439 17.29 -17.03 -14.05
CA LYS A 439 18.19 -16.07 -14.74
C LYS A 439 17.68 -15.68 -16.13
N LEU A 440 16.37 -15.54 -16.28
CA LEU A 440 15.77 -15.06 -17.52
C LEU A 440 16.01 -13.55 -17.64
N ALA A 441 16.53 -13.14 -18.80
CA ALA A 441 16.75 -11.73 -19.08
C ALA A 441 15.40 -10.98 -19.07
N GLY A 442 15.36 -9.86 -18.37
CA GLY A 442 14.15 -9.03 -18.27
C GLY A 442 13.04 -9.63 -17.39
N VAL A 443 13.33 -10.68 -16.59
CA VAL A 443 12.39 -11.22 -15.62
C VAL A 443 12.84 -10.88 -14.21
N SER A 444 12.01 -10.17 -13.48
CA SER A 444 12.17 -9.83 -12.06
C SER A 444 11.08 -10.50 -11.24
N HIS A 445 11.35 -10.78 -9.96
CA HIS A 445 10.39 -11.50 -9.11
C HIS A 445 10.59 -11.22 -7.62
N ALA A 446 9.57 -11.55 -6.82
CA ALA A 446 9.64 -11.62 -5.36
C ALA A 446 8.77 -12.80 -4.89
N GLU A 447 9.25 -13.54 -3.86
CA GLU A 447 8.64 -14.76 -3.34
C GLU A 447 8.23 -14.58 -1.89
N PHE A 448 7.13 -15.26 -1.53
CA PHE A 448 6.54 -15.13 -0.20
C PHE A 448 5.98 -16.46 0.30
N ILE A 449 5.87 -16.53 1.62
CA ILE A 449 5.03 -17.52 2.30
C ILE A 449 3.99 -16.75 3.14
N ASN A 450 2.72 -16.99 2.86
CA ASN A 450 1.61 -16.37 3.55
C ASN A 450 1.38 -16.99 4.94
N PRO A 451 0.69 -16.31 5.87
CA PRO A 451 0.37 -16.86 7.20
C PRO A 451 -0.45 -18.14 7.17
N ASP A 452 -1.26 -18.36 6.13
CA ASP A 452 -2.04 -19.58 5.91
C ASP A 452 -1.21 -20.75 5.35
N GLY A 453 0.10 -20.54 5.17
CA GLY A 453 1.05 -21.52 4.62
C GLY A 453 1.03 -21.61 3.09
N THR A 454 0.26 -20.80 2.37
CA THR A 454 0.35 -20.74 0.90
C THR A 454 1.64 -20.05 0.47
N TYR A 455 2.24 -20.51 -0.63
CA TYR A 455 3.31 -19.79 -1.31
C TYR A 455 2.72 -18.76 -2.27
N ALA A 456 3.44 -17.67 -2.47
CA ALA A 456 3.09 -16.65 -3.45
C ALA A 456 4.35 -16.17 -4.19
N VAL A 457 4.17 -15.79 -5.45
CA VAL A 457 5.21 -15.20 -6.30
C VAL A 457 4.59 -14.06 -7.10
N VAL A 458 5.30 -12.93 -7.16
CA VAL A 458 4.98 -11.81 -8.08
C VAL A 458 6.12 -11.73 -9.08
N LEU A 459 5.78 -11.79 -10.37
CA LEU A 459 6.74 -11.84 -11.48
C LEU A 459 6.47 -10.69 -12.44
N LEU A 460 7.53 -10.11 -12.98
CA LEU A 460 7.51 -9.11 -14.04
C LEU A 460 8.28 -9.65 -15.23
N ASN A 461 7.73 -9.58 -16.43
CA ASN A 461 8.43 -9.74 -17.68
C ASN A 461 8.52 -8.38 -18.39
N GLU A 462 9.71 -7.79 -18.41
CA GLU A 462 9.99 -6.51 -19.06
C GLU A 462 10.15 -6.64 -20.59
N GLY A 463 10.34 -7.90 -21.08
CA GLY A 463 10.65 -8.17 -22.47
C GLY A 463 9.44 -8.20 -23.39
N GLU A 464 9.70 -8.13 -24.69
CA GLU A 464 8.68 -8.16 -25.76
C GLU A 464 8.30 -9.58 -26.19
N GLN A 465 8.82 -10.61 -25.51
CA GLN A 465 8.53 -12.02 -25.79
C GLN A 465 8.01 -12.71 -24.54
N ASP A 466 7.11 -13.66 -24.74
CA ASP A 466 6.64 -14.53 -23.68
C ASP A 466 7.80 -15.29 -23.06
N GLN A 467 7.84 -15.37 -21.73
CA GLN A 467 8.83 -16.16 -21.00
C GLN A 467 8.15 -17.32 -20.30
N THR A 468 8.72 -18.52 -20.43
CA THR A 468 8.21 -19.72 -19.77
C THR A 468 9.22 -20.22 -18.76
N LEU A 469 8.75 -20.48 -17.54
CA LEU A 469 9.55 -21.06 -16.48
C LEU A 469 8.74 -22.11 -15.69
N THR A 470 9.44 -22.88 -14.89
CA THR A 470 8.83 -23.75 -13.88
C THR A 470 8.96 -23.08 -12.51
N VAL A 471 7.86 -22.90 -11.81
CA VAL A 471 7.86 -22.45 -10.41
C VAL A 471 7.84 -23.69 -9.52
N SER A 472 8.67 -23.74 -8.48
CA SER A 472 8.79 -24.89 -7.57
C SER A 472 9.06 -24.46 -6.14
N ASP A 473 8.51 -25.18 -5.17
CA ASP A 473 8.86 -25.09 -3.75
C ASP A 473 9.76 -26.26 -3.28
N GLY A 474 10.22 -27.08 -4.24
CA GLY A 474 11.05 -28.25 -3.98
C GLY A 474 10.27 -29.54 -3.77
N GLN A 475 8.99 -29.48 -3.42
CA GLN A 475 8.09 -30.62 -3.22
C GLN A 475 7.01 -30.73 -4.31
N GLN A 476 6.74 -29.62 -4.96
CA GLN A 476 5.80 -29.52 -6.05
C GLN A 476 6.21 -28.42 -7.03
N TYR A 477 5.66 -28.46 -8.23
CA TYR A 477 5.98 -27.51 -9.29
C TYR A 477 4.84 -27.34 -10.29
N PHE A 478 4.87 -26.25 -11.02
CA PHE A 478 4.00 -26.00 -12.17
C PHE A 478 4.71 -25.16 -13.24
N LYS A 479 4.29 -25.30 -14.49
CA LYS A 479 4.74 -24.44 -15.58
C LYS A 479 3.94 -23.14 -15.58
N LEU A 480 4.62 -22.06 -15.83
CA LEU A 480 4.06 -20.72 -15.93
C LEU A 480 4.61 -20.02 -17.16
N THR A 481 3.74 -19.44 -17.95
CA THR A 481 4.09 -18.49 -19.01
C THR A 481 3.80 -17.09 -18.55
N ILE A 482 4.79 -16.22 -18.58
CA ILE A 482 4.66 -14.79 -18.30
C ILE A 482 4.61 -14.11 -19.67
N PRO A 483 3.45 -13.56 -20.09
CA PRO A 483 3.34 -12.90 -21.39
C PRO A 483 4.35 -11.75 -21.54
N ALA A 484 4.61 -11.35 -22.75
CA ALA A 484 5.42 -10.18 -23.06
C ALA A 484 4.87 -8.92 -22.34
N SER A 485 5.74 -8.09 -21.82
CA SER A 485 5.40 -6.83 -21.15
C SER A 485 4.25 -7.00 -20.15
N SER A 486 4.41 -7.92 -19.19
CA SER A 486 3.33 -8.27 -18.25
C SER A 486 3.80 -8.51 -16.82
N VAL A 487 2.84 -8.43 -15.91
CA VAL A 487 2.93 -8.84 -14.52
C VAL A 487 2.09 -10.10 -14.32
N VAL A 488 2.63 -11.05 -13.57
CA VAL A 488 1.92 -12.27 -13.18
C VAL A 488 2.12 -12.51 -11.70
N SER A 489 1.05 -12.67 -10.97
CA SER A 489 1.08 -13.11 -9.58
C SER A 489 0.45 -14.50 -9.44
N CYS A 490 1.07 -15.33 -8.60
CA CYS A 490 0.64 -16.71 -8.39
C CYS A 490 0.53 -17.00 -6.89
N LYS A 491 -0.45 -17.83 -6.54
CA LYS A 491 -0.60 -18.36 -5.18
C LYS A 491 -1.01 -19.82 -5.23
N TRP A 492 -0.36 -20.66 -4.43
CA TRP A 492 -0.68 -22.07 -4.33
C TRP A 492 -0.47 -22.62 -2.92
N LYS A 493 -1.13 -23.71 -2.60
CA LYS A 493 -1.08 -24.32 -1.28
C LYS A 493 0.21 -25.12 -1.11
N LYS A 494 0.91 -24.91 0.01
CA LYS A 494 1.99 -25.78 0.42
C LYS A 494 1.46 -27.16 0.79
N GLN A 495 2.16 -28.23 0.41
CA GLN A 495 1.84 -29.60 0.82
C GLN A 495 2.55 -30.01 2.09
#